data_351837bfdf2c136f2d42edab00155cf4
#
_entry.id   351837bfdf2c136f2d42edab00155cf4
#
_cell.length_a   1.000
_cell.length_b   1.000
_cell.length_c   1.000
_cell.angle_alpha   90.00
_cell.angle_beta   90.00
_cell.angle_gamma   90.00
#
_symmetry.space_group_name_H-M   'P 1'
#
loop_
_entity.id
_entity.type
_entity.pdbx_description
1 polymer ?
#
loop_
_entity_poly.entity_id
_entity_poly.type
_entity_poly.pdbx_seq_one_letter_code
_entity_poly.pdbx_strand_id
1 'polypeptide(L)'
;MAERRVRVVLACGQTTMSCHGAKMLMVMVLVSYALTSLSPYLNGQFVDMLVYGQDMHSIYILAFAIALLGIISAVFSYFAKMLQTSVLNLSYFSFLKEIVSDFQHLPLTDIESTSPLYSAQKINSDTSSITSFVVINIIPLFMNAITMIAVFLLIASLDLSICTVGITLLGAYCIMVLMLQPSLLAASFQKKEEDGFLFSSIASRIARTFEIKLLAGYDSSFEHVEKQFDVAYYPSVLALAKVQSIVSSSDRMAAAGFQAVLLLVSGARIATGAMTIGEFTMINSYYSLLMSCGKYYIGVFQSLQETRASIARLNEIKARKRDYRNCLAVNNVGHIQVLDLDFSLIRDEELVDITCGVNLQFDVGRTYVITGPNGVGKSTLLKLLLGFYEHANDNIEYDCTKLTAINLDRVRPECFSAMQQTAFVPGDTVEDYLHEYGISYELMASFLKECGFEPIDKIRWEKCSNLSGGELQRLRLAMALCRKADFVILDEPTNDLDGSACGCLIEYIKQNKRGQAFLIVSHDSRLLDVADHILVMSGEGAIELAK
;
A
#
# COMPACT_ATOMS: atom_id res chain seq x y z
N MET A 1 11.64 -11.70 15.67
CA MET A 1 10.80 -11.71 14.44
C MET A 1 9.30 -11.89 14.73
N ALA A 2 8.89 -12.81 15.59
CA ALA A 2 7.45 -13.00 15.91
C ALA A 2 6.80 -11.76 16.56
N GLU A 3 7.45 -11.10 17.51
CA GLU A 3 6.92 -9.89 18.14
C GLU A 3 6.67 -8.71 17.18
N ARG A 4 7.54 -8.53 16.16
CA ARG A 4 7.34 -7.45 15.16
C ARG A 4 6.17 -7.74 14.21
N ARG A 5 5.94 -9.03 13.87
CA ARG A 5 4.79 -9.43 13.04
C ARG A 5 3.46 -9.16 13.72
N VAL A 6 3.42 -9.32 15.03
CA VAL A 6 2.21 -9.04 15.84
C VAL A 6 1.91 -7.54 15.90
N ARG A 7 2.92 -6.66 15.87
CA ARG A 7 2.71 -5.20 15.97
C ARG A 7 1.92 -4.61 14.80
N VAL A 8 2.15 -5.05 13.56
CA VAL A 8 1.40 -4.55 12.38
C VAL A 8 -0.06 -4.98 12.44
N VAL A 9 -0.33 -6.23 12.82
CA VAL A 9 -1.71 -6.72 13.00
C VAL A 9 -2.39 -6.04 14.18
N LEU A 10 -1.65 -5.79 15.26
CA LEU A 10 -2.15 -5.06 16.43
C LEU A 10 -2.43 -3.57 16.11
N ALA A 11 -1.58 -2.90 15.34
CA ALA A 11 -1.82 -1.53 14.89
C ALA A 11 -3.07 -1.44 14.01
N CYS A 12 -3.21 -2.31 13.03
CA CYS A 12 -4.43 -2.43 12.24
C CYS A 12 -5.65 -2.80 13.10
N GLY A 13 -5.49 -3.71 14.06
CA GLY A 13 -6.53 -4.09 15.02
C GLY A 13 -6.93 -2.95 15.96
N GLN A 14 -5.97 -2.13 16.43
CA GLN A 14 -6.26 -0.96 17.27
C GLN A 14 -7.02 0.12 16.51
N THR A 15 -6.65 0.41 15.25
CA THR A 15 -7.39 1.34 14.41
C THR A 15 -8.81 0.86 14.11
N THR A 16 -9.01 -0.44 13.88
CA THR A 16 -10.34 -1.03 13.69
C THR A 16 -11.17 -1.04 14.97
N MET A 17 -10.59 -1.41 16.11
CA MET A 17 -11.32 -1.47 17.39
C MET A 17 -11.64 -0.10 18.01
N SER A 18 -10.91 0.95 17.65
CA SER A 18 -11.21 2.32 18.08
C SER A 18 -12.46 2.89 17.38
N CYS A 19 -12.89 2.34 16.25
CA CYS A 19 -14.13 2.72 15.59
C CYS A 19 -15.36 2.22 16.40
N HIS A 20 -16.25 3.12 16.78
CA HIS A 20 -17.55 2.78 17.42
C HIS A 20 -18.33 1.72 16.64
N GLY A 21 -18.16 1.68 15.31
CA GLY A 21 -18.76 0.69 14.41
C GLY A 21 -18.31 -0.75 14.63
N ALA A 22 -17.09 -1.01 15.13
CA ALA A 22 -16.57 -2.36 15.28
C ALA A 22 -17.31 -3.16 16.39
N LYS A 23 -17.65 -2.50 17.50
CA LYS A 23 -18.44 -3.12 18.58
C LYS A 23 -19.84 -3.47 18.11
N MET A 24 -20.47 -2.57 17.37
CA MET A 24 -21.79 -2.79 16.80
C MET A 24 -21.76 -3.91 15.75
N LEU A 25 -20.73 -3.96 14.92
CA LEU A 25 -20.51 -5.05 13.96
C LEU A 25 -20.43 -6.41 14.67
N MET A 26 -19.66 -6.49 15.75
CA MET A 26 -19.53 -7.74 16.54
C MET A 26 -20.89 -8.22 17.05
N VAL A 27 -21.71 -7.34 17.60
CA VAL A 27 -23.07 -7.69 18.08
C VAL A 27 -23.96 -8.14 16.93
N MET A 28 -23.96 -7.42 15.80
CA MET A 28 -24.78 -7.77 14.64
C MET A 28 -24.40 -9.12 14.03
N VAL A 29 -23.11 -9.40 13.92
CA VAL A 29 -22.60 -10.68 13.43
C VAL A 29 -23.02 -11.80 14.40
N LEU A 30 -22.85 -11.62 15.70
CA LEU A 30 -23.25 -12.59 16.71
C LEU A 30 -24.75 -12.93 16.62
N VAL A 31 -25.61 -11.91 16.53
CA VAL A 31 -27.06 -12.11 16.36
C VAL A 31 -27.37 -12.86 15.06
N SER A 32 -26.73 -12.49 13.95
CA SER A 32 -26.93 -13.17 12.66
C SER A 32 -26.56 -14.65 12.73
N TYR A 33 -25.44 -15.00 13.36
CA TYR A 33 -25.03 -16.40 13.53
C TYR A 33 -25.98 -17.17 14.42
N ALA A 34 -26.46 -16.58 15.53
CA ALA A 34 -27.44 -17.21 16.41
C ALA A 34 -28.76 -17.50 15.69
N LEU A 35 -29.26 -16.53 14.90
CA LEU A 35 -30.50 -16.72 14.12
C LEU A 35 -30.34 -17.81 13.04
N THR A 36 -29.19 -17.83 12.36
CA THR A 36 -28.88 -18.82 11.32
C THR A 36 -28.77 -20.24 11.91
N SER A 37 -28.16 -20.37 13.10
CA SER A 37 -28.02 -21.68 13.76
C SER A 37 -29.33 -22.24 14.34
N LEU A 38 -30.34 -21.39 14.60
CA LEU A 38 -31.65 -21.80 15.11
C LEU A 38 -32.56 -22.32 13.99
N SER A 39 -32.38 -21.87 12.76
CA SER A 39 -33.24 -22.22 11.61
C SER A 39 -33.35 -23.74 11.36
N PRO A 40 -32.27 -24.55 11.36
CA PRO A 40 -32.38 -26.01 11.17
C PRO A 40 -33.23 -26.70 12.23
N TYR A 41 -33.13 -26.26 13.48
CA TYR A 41 -33.95 -26.82 14.57
C TYR A 41 -35.45 -26.60 14.35
N LEU A 42 -35.83 -25.36 14.05
CA LEU A 42 -37.23 -25.03 13.78
C LEU A 42 -37.76 -25.75 12.53
N ASN A 43 -36.96 -25.90 11.49
CA ASN A 43 -37.33 -26.64 10.29
C ASN A 43 -37.60 -28.14 10.59
N GLY A 44 -36.76 -28.74 11.44
CA GLY A 44 -36.97 -30.12 11.86
C GLY A 44 -38.26 -30.29 12.67
N GLN A 45 -38.52 -29.43 13.64
CA GLN A 45 -39.77 -29.40 14.41
C GLN A 45 -40.99 -29.20 13.51
N PHE A 46 -40.89 -28.34 12.52
CA PHE A 46 -41.97 -28.12 11.55
C PHE A 46 -42.29 -29.39 10.74
N VAL A 47 -41.26 -30.10 10.28
CA VAL A 47 -41.45 -31.35 9.54
C VAL A 47 -42.10 -32.43 10.43
N ASP A 48 -41.68 -32.56 11.69
CA ASP A 48 -42.29 -33.52 12.62
C ASP A 48 -43.75 -33.17 12.92
N MET A 49 -44.10 -31.91 13.09
CA MET A 49 -45.48 -31.47 13.26
C MET A 49 -46.34 -31.75 12.02
N LEU A 50 -45.76 -31.62 10.81
CA LEU A 50 -46.46 -31.93 9.56
C LEU A 50 -46.77 -33.44 9.42
N VAL A 51 -45.81 -34.29 9.83
CA VAL A 51 -45.90 -35.74 9.62
C VAL A 51 -46.70 -36.42 10.75
N TYR A 52 -46.49 -36.02 11.98
CA TYR A 52 -47.04 -36.68 13.17
C TYR A 52 -48.06 -35.84 13.93
N GLY A 53 -48.15 -34.52 13.64
CA GLY A 53 -49.05 -33.60 14.32
C GLY A 53 -50.46 -33.59 13.70
N GLN A 54 -51.47 -33.34 14.55
CA GLN A 54 -52.89 -33.23 14.12
C GLN A 54 -53.41 -31.77 14.22
N ASP A 55 -52.60 -30.85 14.79
CA ASP A 55 -53.02 -29.48 15.06
C ASP A 55 -52.53 -28.51 13.99
N MET A 56 -53.42 -28.16 13.05
CA MET A 56 -53.12 -27.21 11.97
C MET A 56 -52.78 -25.80 12.49
N HIS A 57 -53.28 -25.39 13.66
CA HIS A 57 -53.02 -24.07 14.21
C HIS A 57 -51.54 -23.93 14.62
N SER A 58 -50.99 -24.92 15.29
CA SER A 58 -49.58 -24.99 15.68
C SER A 58 -48.63 -25.00 14.47
N ILE A 59 -49.02 -25.71 13.40
CA ILE A 59 -48.28 -25.74 12.13
C ILE A 59 -48.17 -24.32 11.50
N TYR A 60 -49.29 -23.58 11.44
CA TYR A 60 -49.30 -22.21 10.90
C TYR A 60 -48.48 -21.26 11.75
N ILE A 61 -48.53 -21.34 13.08
CA ILE A 61 -47.71 -20.51 13.99
C ILE A 61 -46.24 -20.77 13.75
N LEU A 62 -45.82 -22.05 13.66
CA LEU A 62 -44.40 -22.38 13.45
C LEU A 62 -43.92 -21.98 12.06
N ALA A 63 -44.73 -22.16 11.01
CA ALA A 63 -44.42 -21.68 9.66
C ALA A 63 -44.21 -20.16 9.62
N PHE A 64 -45.13 -19.42 10.30
CA PHE A 64 -44.99 -17.97 10.40
C PHE A 64 -43.73 -17.55 11.20
N ALA A 65 -43.44 -18.26 12.30
CA ALA A 65 -42.23 -18.04 13.10
C ALA A 65 -40.94 -18.27 12.29
N ILE A 66 -40.86 -19.32 11.47
CA ILE A 66 -39.74 -19.61 10.59
C ILE A 66 -39.56 -18.49 9.53
N ALA A 67 -40.66 -18.07 8.89
CA ALA A 67 -40.65 -17.00 7.91
C ALA A 67 -40.18 -15.66 8.53
N LEU A 68 -40.71 -15.32 9.70
CA LEU A 68 -40.34 -14.12 10.45
C LEU A 68 -38.86 -14.14 10.84
N LEU A 69 -38.36 -15.27 11.35
CA LEU A 69 -36.97 -15.47 11.71
C LEU A 69 -36.05 -15.30 10.49
N GLY A 70 -36.46 -15.85 9.33
CA GLY A 70 -35.72 -15.67 8.07
C GLY A 70 -35.63 -14.19 7.63
N ILE A 71 -36.75 -13.46 7.72
CA ILE A 71 -36.77 -12.02 7.41
C ILE A 71 -35.87 -11.23 8.38
N ILE A 72 -36.00 -11.49 9.68
CA ILE A 72 -35.15 -10.81 10.69
C ILE A 72 -33.68 -11.12 10.43
N SER A 73 -33.31 -12.38 10.17
CA SER A 73 -31.94 -12.79 9.85
C SER A 73 -31.41 -12.06 8.61
N ALA A 74 -32.21 -11.95 7.54
CA ALA A 74 -31.83 -11.22 6.33
C ALA A 74 -31.58 -9.73 6.58
N VAL A 75 -32.44 -9.09 7.38
CA VAL A 75 -32.29 -7.67 7.75
C VAL A 75 -31.00 -7.45 8.57
N PHE A 76 -30.77 -8.30 9.59
CA PHE A 76 -29.52 -8.21 10.38
C PHE A 76 -28.28 -8.46 9.53
N SER A 77 -28.32 -9.44 8.63
CA SER A 77 -27.23 -9.75 7.70
C SER A 77 -26.92 -8.56 6.76
N TYR A 78 -27.97 -7.90 6.26
CA TYR A 78 -27.79 -6.69 5.44
C TYR A 78 -27.08 -5.58 6.19
N PHE A 79 -27.56 -5.23 7.40
CA PHE A 79 -26.93 -4.17 8.20
C PHE A 79 -25.52 -4.55 8.66
N ALA A 80 -25.30 -5.82 9.04
CA ALA A 80 -23.97 -6.33 9.37
C ALA A 80 -22.99 -6.17 8.19
N LYS A 81 -23.44 -6.49 6.97
CA LYS A 81 -22.62 -6.35 5.75
C LYS A 81 -22.31 -4.89 5.42
N MET A 82 -23.30 -3.99 5.52
CA MET A 82 -23.10 -2.56 5.34
C MET A 82 -22.09 -1.99 6.34
N LEU A 83 -22.25 -2.34 7.60
CA LEU A 83 -21.34 -1.89 8.67
C LEU A 83 -19.94 -2.48 8.50
N GLN A 84 -19.82 -3.76 8.13
CA GLN A 84 -18.55 -4.42 7.82
C GLN A 84 -17.81 -3.68 6.70
N THR A 85 -18.51 -3.31 5.62
CA THR A 85 -17.92 -2.57 4.50
C THR A 85 -17.45 -1.18 4.94
N SER A 86 -18.23 -0.47 5.76
CA SER A 86 -17.85 0.83 6.30
C SER A 86 -16.60 0.74 7.19
N VAL A 87 -16.58 -0.19 8.14
CA VAL A 87 -15.42 -0.42 9.03
C VAL A 87 -14.19 -0.81 8.22
N LEU A 88 -14.35 -1.67 7.21
CA LEU A 88 -13.27 -2.10 6.33
C LEU A 88 -12.61 -0.91 5.63
N ASN A 89 -13.40 -0.06 4.97
CA ASN A 89 -12.85 1.06 4.19
C ASN A 89 -12.22 2.14 5.08
N LEU A 90 -12.84 2.46 6.23
CA LEU A 90 -12.26 3.43 7.16
C LEU A 90 -10.93 2.92 7.75
N SER A 91 -10.89 1.66 8.16
CA SER A 91 -9.66 1.05 8.70
C SER A 91 -8.57 0.91 7.64
N TYR A 92 -8.95 0.52 6.41
CA TYR A 92 -8.04 0.44 5.28
C TYR A 92 -7.40 1.79 4.99
N PHE A 93 -8.18 2.87 4.87
CA PHE A 93 -7.64 4.19 4.57
C PHE A 93 -6.74 4.72 5.68
N SER A 94 -7.13 4.54 6.94
CA SER A 94 -6.31 4.93 8.09
C SER A 94 -4.96 4.19 8.11
N PHE A 95 -4.97 2.89 7.84
CA PHE A 95 -3.77 2.08 7.82
C PHE A 95 -2.90 2.36 6.59
N LEU A 96 -3.52 2.60 5.41
CA LEU A 96 -2.83 3.02 4.20
C LEU A 96 -2.06 4.33 4.42
N LYS A 97 -2.70 5.32 5.05
CA LYS A 97 -2.07 6.61 5.40
C LYS A 97 -0.84 6.41 6.28
N GLU A 98 -0.92 5.52 7.28
CA GLU A 98 0.22 5.20 8.14
C GLU A 98 1.38 4.59 7.34
N ILE A 99 1.10 3.60 6.48
CA ILE A 99 2.14 2.91 5.69
C ILE A 99 2.76 3.84 4.65
N VAL A 100 1.96 4.69 3.98
CA VAL A 100 2.49 5.68 3.03
C VAL A 100 3.40 6.68 3.75
N SER A 101 3.00 7.14 4.94
CA SER A 101 3.88 8.00 5.76
C SER A 101 5.18 7.28 6.15
N ASP A 102 5.12 6.01 6.56
CA ASP A 102 6.32 5.23 6.88
C ASP A 102 7.23 5.03 5.65
N PHE A 103 6.64 4.82 4.47
CA PHE A 103 7.37 4.71 3.20
C PHE A 103 8.09 6.00 2.82
N GLN A 104 7.46 7.17 3.02
CA GLN A 104 8.07 8.47 2.77
C GLN A 104 9.27 8.77 3.68
N HIS A 105 9.39 8.09 4.83
CA HIS A 105 10.54 8.21 5.74
C HIS A 105 11.66 7.18 5.48
N LEU A 106 11.57 6.40 4.39
CA LEU A 106 12.65 5.51 3.98
C LEU A 106 13.83 6.30 3.40
N PRO A 107 15.05 5.73 3.44
CA PRO A 107 16.19 6.25 2.68
C PRO A 107 15.86 6.37 1.18
N LEU A 108 16.38 7.43 0.54
CA LEU A 108 16.08 7.70 -0.87
C LEU A 108 16.57 6.57 -1.79
N THR A 109 17.66 5.89 -1.45
CA THR A 109 18.18 4.71 -2.16
C THR A 109 17.14 3.60 -2.29
N ASP A 110 16.35 3.36 -1.23
CA ASP A 110 15.32 2.32 -1.23
C ASP A 110 14.12 2.72 -2.11
N ILE A 111 13.81 4.01 -2.15
CA ILE A 111 12.70 4.57 -2.95
C ILE A 111 13.07 4.60 -4.43
N GLU A 112 14.28 5.07 -4.78
CA GLU A 112 14.73 5.19 -6.17
C GLU A 112 15.01 3.84 -6.85
N SER A 113 15.25 2.77 -6.07
CA SER A 113 15.46 1.43 -6.60
C SER A 113 14.21 0.79 -7.21
N THR A 114 13.03 1.35 -6.98
CA THR A 114 11.75 0.80 -7.43
C THR A 114 10.89 1.85 -8.15
N SER A 115 10.10 1.40 -9.14
CA SER A 115 9.14 2.28 -9.80
C SER A 115 8.09 2.79 -8.79
N PRO A 116 7.78 4.10 -8.77
CA PRO A 116 6.76 4.66 -7.86
C PRO A 116 5.38 4.00 -8.02
N LEU A 117 4.99 3.68 -9.26
CA LEU A 117 3.72 3.02 -9.55
C LEU A 117 3.68 1.60 -8.99
N TYR A 118 4.78 0.85 -9.13
CA TYR A 118 4.88 -0.49 -8.56
C TYR A 118 4.83 -0.46 -7.03
N SER A 119 5.55 0.46 -6.40
CA SER A 119 5.54 0.64 -4.94
C SER A 119 4.16 1.01 -4.42
N ALA A 120 3.46 1.95 -5.09
CA ALA A 120 2.11 2.35 -4.72
C ALA A 120 1.12 1.18 -4.83
N GLN A 121 1.16 0.40 -5.92
CA GLN A 121 0.31 -0.77 -6.10
C GLN A 121 0.58 -1.84 -5.06
N LYS A 122 1.86 -2.10 -4.74
CA LYS A 122 2.27 -3.09 -3.74
C LYS A 122 1.80 -2.71 -2.34
N ILE A 123 2.03 -1.46 -1.92
CA ILE A 123 1.56 -0.93 -0.63
C ILE A 123 0.03 -1.03 -0.53
N ASN A 124 -0.68 -0.61 -1.58
CA ASN A 124 -2.14 -0.67 -1.65
C ASN A 124 -2.65 -2.11 -1.51
N SER A 125 -2.10 -3.06 -2.27
CA SER A 125 -2.47 -4.48 -2.24
C SER A 125 -2.18 -5.12 -0.88
N ASP A 126 -1.00 -4.86 -0.29
CA ASP A 126 -0.60 -5.44 0.99
C ASP A 126 -1.44 -4.88 2.15
N THR A 127 -1.69 -3.57 2.16
CA THR A 127 -2.56 -2.91 3.15
C THR A 127 -3.99 -3.44 3.07
N SER A 128 -4.54 -3.58 1.85
CA SER A 128 -5.87 -4.15 1.61
C SER A 128 -5.97 -5.60 2.09
N SER A 129 -4.97 -6.43 1.82
CA SER A 129 -4.93 -7.84 2.24
C SER A 129 -4.97 -7.98 3.77
N ILE A 130 -4.17 -7.19 4.48
CA ILE A 130 -4.11 -7.22 5.95
C ILE A 130 -5.42 -6.72 6.55
N THR A 131 -5.94 -5.58 6.08
CA THR A 131 -7.17 -5.00 6.62
C THR A 131 -8.38 -5.90 6.36
N SER A 132 -8.45 -6.48 5.16
CA SER A 132 -9.51 -7.44 4.81
C SER A 132 -9.44 -8.67 5.72
N PHE A 133 -8.24 -9.22 5.96
CA PHE A 133 -8.08 -10.35 6.87
C PHE A 133 -8.60 -10.03 8.28
N VAL A 134 -8.22 -8.89 8.83
CA VAL A 134 -8.61 -8.48 10.19
C VAL A 134 -10.11 -8.25 10.29
N VAL A 135 -10.71 -7.48 9.38
CA VAL A 135 -12.12 -7.07 9.48
C VAL A 135 -13.08 -8.18 9.04
N ILE A 136 -12.71 -8.95 8.00
CA ILE A 136 -13.62 -9.95 7.42
C ILE A 136 -13.52 -11.29 8.16
N ASN A 137 -12.30 -11.68 8.60
CA ASN A 137 -12.10 -13.05 9.08
C ASN A 137 -12.05 -13.20 10.60
N ILE A 138 -11.58 -12.22 11.37
CA ILE A 138 -11.36 -12.42 12.82
C ILE A 138 -12.67 -12.73 13.56
N ILE A 139 -13.73 -11.94 13.37
CA ILE A 139 -15.00 -12.15 14.07
C ILE A 139 -15.65 -13.46 13.63
N PRO A 140 -15.82 -13.75 12.32
CA PRO A 140 -16.38 -15.02 11.87
C PRO A 140 -15.54 -16.25 12.26
N LEU A 141 -14.22 -16.12 12.46
CA LEU A 141 -13.34 -17.20 12.93
C LEU A 141 -13.85 -17.79 14.25
N PHE A 142 -14.12 -16.92 15.23
CA PHE A 142 -14.65 -17.34 16.53
C PHE A 142 -16.11 -17.80 16.44
N MET A 143 -16.93 -17.11 15.64
CA MET A 143 -18.33 -17.47 15.48
C MET A 143 -18.52 -18.85 14.83
N ASN A 144 -17.77 -19.16 13.78
CA ASN A 144 -17.82 -20.48 13.15
C ASN A 144 -17.32 -21.60 14.08
N ALA A 145 -16.30 -21.32 14.95
CA ALA A 145 -15.86 -22.29 15.96
C ALA A 145 -16.96 -22.61 16.97
N ILE A 146 -17.62 -21.58 17.52
CA ILE A 146 -18.71 -21.72 18.45
C ILE A 146 -19.90 -22.50 17.80
N THR A 147 -20.27 -22.11 16.56
CA THR A 147 -21.32 -22.77 15.79
C THR A 147 -20.98 -24.24 15.55
N MET A 148 -19.75 -24.55 15.16
CA MET A 148 -19.32 -25.93 14.91
C MET A 148 -19.40 -26.80 16.18
N ILE A 149 -18.96 -26.30 17.33
CA ILE A 149 -19.06 -26.99 18.62
C ILE A 149 -20.54 -27.19 19.00
N ALA A 150 -21.34 -26.13 18.91
CA ALA A 150 -22.77 -26.21 19.25
C ALA A 150 -23.53 -27.25 18.38
N VAL A 151 -23.24 -27.23 17.07
CA VAL A 151 -23.88 -28.19 16.13
C VAL A 151 -23.43 -29.62 16.40
N PHE A 152 -22.14 -29.86 16.71
CA PHE A 152 -21.69 -31.20 17.09
C PHE A 152 -22.37 -31.71 18.37
N LEU A 153 -22.50 -30.84 19.39
CA LEU A 153 -23.22 -31.19 20.62
C LEU A 153 -24.68 -31.51 20.37
N LEU A 154 -25.34 -30.74 19.50
CA LEU A 154 -26.74 -30.99 19.11
C LEU A 154 -26.91 -32.32 18.36
N ILE A 155 -26.07 -32.60 17.36
CA ILE A 155 -26.12 -33.87 16.62
C ILE A 155 -25.81 -35.05 17.55
N ALA A 156 -24.83 -34.91 18.47
CA ALA A 156 -24.50 -35.96 19.45
C ALA A 156 -25.63 -36.23 20.42
N SER A 157 -26.44 -35.21 20.77
CA SER A 157 -27.62 -35.40 21.63
C SER A 157 -28.77 -36.12 20.93
N LEU A 158 -28.85 -36.02 19.60
CA LEU A 158 -29.86 -36.74 18.79
C LEU A 158 -29.37 -38.16 18.48
N ASP A 159 -28.20 -38.33 17.96
CA ASP A 159 -27.61 -39.62 17.61
C ASP A 159 -26.08 -39.59 17.61
N LEU A 160 -25.46 -40.31 18.56
CA LEU A 160 -24.01 -40.38 18.71
C LEU A 160 -23.35 -41.10 17.52
N SER A 161 -24.01 -42.05 16.87
CA SER A 161 -23.44 -42.78 15.74
C SER A 161 -23.33 -41.89 14.51
N ILE A 162 -24.35 -41.07 14.25
CA ILE A 162 -24.34 -40.11 13.15
C ILE A 162 -23.30 -39.02 13.39
N CYS A 163 -23.16 -38.57 14.65
CA CYS A 163 -22.11 -37.60 15.03
C CYS A 163 -20.70 -38.14 14.74
N THR A 164 -20.41 -39.40 15.13
CA THR A 164 -19.06 -40.00 14.88
C THR A 164 -18.79 -40.17 13.39
N VAL A 165 -19.77 -40.57 12.59
CA VAL A 165 -19.64 -40.61 11.11
C VAL A 165 -19.40 -39.20 10.54
N GLY A 166 -20.16 -38.22 11.02
CA GLY A 166 -19.96 -36.82 10.59
C GLY A 166 -18.57 -36.29 10.89
N ILE A 167 -18.03 -36.55 12.09
CA ILE A 167 -16.68 -36.14 12.49
C ILE A 167 -15.61 -36.81 11.60
N THR A 168 -15.74 -38.12 11.34
CA THR A 168 -14.76 -38.86 10.52
C THR A 168 -14.73 -38.38 9.07
N LEU A 169 -15.92 -38.14 8.49
CA LEU A 169 -16.02 -37.61 7.11
C LEU A 169 -15.55 -36.18 6.99
N LEU A 170 -15.85 -35.31 7.97
CA LEU A 170 -15.32 -33.95 8.00
C LEU A 170 -13.81 -33.96 8.17
N GLY A 171 -13.26 -34.85 9.02
CA GLY A 171 -11.82 -35.02 9.18
C GLY A 171 -11.12 -35.45 7.89
N ALA A 172 -11.68 -36.44 7.20
CA ALA A 172 -11.17 -36.89 5.90
C ALA A 172 -11.21 -35.77 4.84
N TYR A 173 -12.28 -34.97 4.80
CA TYR A 173 -12.40 -33.80 3.94
C TYR A 173 -11.33 -32.76 4.27
N CYS A 174 -11.12 -32.42 5.54
CA CYS A 174 -10.08 -31.48 5.96
C CYS A 174 -8.69 -31.96 5.55
N ILE A 175 -8.35 -33.24 5.74
CA ILE A 175 -7.07 -33.81 5.32
C ILE A 175 -6.86 -33.66 3.81
N MET A 176 -7.87 -34.01 3.02
CA MET A 176 -7.82 -33.90 1.56
C MET A 176 -7.55 -32.45 1.11
N VAL A 177 -8.24 -31.49 1.70
CA VAL A 177 -8.03 -30.07 1.33
C VAL A 177 -6.67 -29.57 1.78
N LEU A 178 -6.19 -29.97 2.98
CA LEU A 178 -4.83 -29.62 3.45
C LEU A 178 -3.75 -30.15 2.51
N MET A 179 -3.96 -31.31 1.87
CA MET A 179 -3.03 -31.86 0.85
C MET A 179 -3.03 -31.04 -0.45
N LEU A 180 -4.16 -30.45 -0.85
CA LEU A 180 -4.27 -29.63 -2.07
C LEU A 180 -3.81 -28.17 -1.85
N GLN A 181 -3.75 -27.72 -0.62
CA GLN A 181 -3.49 -26.35 -0.26
C GLN A 181 -2.13 -25.81 -0.71
N PRO A 182 -0.98 -26.53 -0.62
CA PRO A 182 0.30 -26.03 -1.11
C PRO A 182 0.26 -25.68 -2.60
N SER A 183 -0.38 -26.52 -3.40
CA SER A 183 -0.55 -26.31 -4.85
C SER A 183 -1.43 -25.10 -5.15
N LEU A 184 -2.49 -24.90 -4.38
CA LEU A 184 -3.39 -23.75 -4.50
C LEU A 184 -2.65 -22.44 -4.18
N LEU A 185 -1.87 -22.44 -3.09
CA LEU A 185 -1.07 -21.29 -2.69
C LEU A 185 -0.01 -20.94 -3.73
N ALA A 186 0.76 -21.92 -4.20
CA ALA A 186 1.78 -21.71 -5.21
C ALA A 186 1.20 -21.11 -6.51
N ALA A 187 0.08 -21.67 -7.00
CA ALA A 187 -0.60 -21.17 -8.18
C ALA A 187 -1.18 -19.74 -7.96
N SER A 188 -1.70 -19.44 -6.76
CA SER A 188 -2.21 -18.12 -6.42
C SER A 188 -1.11 -17.06 -6.37
N PHE A 189 0.05 -17.38 -5.76
CA PHE A 189 1.20 -16.48 -5.73
C PHE A 189 1.75 -16.22 -7.12
N GLN A 190 1.96 -17.26 -7.92
CA GLN A 190 2.45 -17.13 -9.28
C GLN A 190 1.52 -16.25 -10.12
N LYS A 191 0.21 -16.50 -10.09
CA LYS A 191 -0.76 -15.66 -10.80
C LYS A 191 -0.73 -14.21 -10.35
N LYS A 192 -0.58 -13.95 -9.04
CA LYS A 192 -0.52 -12.59 -8.50
C LYS A 192 0.77 -11.84 -8.92
N GLU A 193 1.88 -12.56 -9.05
CA GLU A 193 3.14 -12.02 -9.54
C GLU A 193 3.02 -11.63 -11.02
N GLU A 194 2.47 -12.53 -11.85
CA GLU A 194 2.25 -12.28 -13.27
C GLU A 194 1.22 -11.17 -13.54
N ASP A 195 0.20 -11.01 -12.67
CA ASP A 195 -0.71 -9.86 -12.68
C ASP A 195 0.06 -8.54 -12.56
N GLY A 196 1.03 -8.48 -11.65
CA GLY A 196 1.86 -7.31 -11.42
C GLY A 196 2.75 -6.96 -12.62
N PHE A 197 3.38 -7.96 -13.22
CA PHE A 197 4.22 -7.77 -14.41
C PHE A 197 3.40 -7.33 -15.63
N LEU A 198 2.26 -7.97 -15.88
CA LEU A 198 1.38 -7.60 -16.98
C LEU A 198 0.86 -6.17 -16.82
N PHE A 199 0.42 -5.80 -15.61
CA PHE A 199 -0.02 -4.44 -15.31
C PHE A 199 1.09 -3.41 -15.55
N SER A 200 2.30 -3.69 -15.09
CA SER A 200 3.48 -2.83 -15.29
C SER A 200 3.78 -2.63 -16.78
N SER A 201 3.71 -3.70 -17.57
CA SER A 201 3.91 -3.65 -19.03
C SER A 201 2.87 -2.78 -19.74
N ILE A 202 1.59 -2.92 -19.36
CA ILE A 202 0.50 -2.10 -19.89
C ILE A 202 0.66 -0.63 -19.48
N ALA A 203 0.97 -0.35 -18.22
CA ALA A 203 1.17 1.01 -17.71
C ALA A 203 2.33 1.73 -18.41
N SER A 204 3.45 1.03 -18.61
CA SER A 204 4.61 1.52 -19.36
C SER A 204 4.26 1.90 -20.81
N ARG A 205 3.38 1.11 -21.45
CA ARG A 205 2.91 1.38 -22.79
C ARG A 205 1.99 2.60 -22.86
N ILE A 206 1.07 2.74 -21.90
CA ILE A 206 0.21 3.92 -21.81
C ILE A 206 1.06 5.18 -21.62
N ALA A 207 2.09 5.13 -20.79
CA ALA A 207 3.00 6.24 -20.58
C ALA A 207 3.71 6.70 -21.88
N ARG A 208 4.02 5.75 -22.79
CA ARG A 208 4.65 6.02 -24.08
C ARG A 208 3.67 6.24 -25.24
N THR A 209 2.39 6.56 -24.97
CA THR A 209 1.35 6.73 -25.99
C THR A 209 1.72 7.77 -27.06
N PHE A 210 2.40 8.86 -26.69
CA PHE A 210 2.84 9.88 -27.64
C PHE A 210 3.83 9.32 -28.67
N GLU A 211 4.85 8.60 -28.22
CA GLU A 211 5.86 7.97 -29.07
C GLU A 211 5.24 6.92 -30.00
N ILE A 212 4.33 6.10 -29.45
CA ILE A 212 3.61 5.08 -30.22
C ILE A 212 2.79 5.73 -31.34
N LYS A 213 2.09 6.84 -31.04
CA LYS A 213 1.33 7.59 -32.05
C LYS A 213 2.23 8.24 -33.09
N LEU A 214 3.36 8.80 -32.68
CA LEU A 214 4.32 9.45 -33.56
C LEU A 214 4.92 8.46 -34.59
N LEU A 215 5.24 7.25 -34.13
CA LEU A 215 5.89 6.22 -34.95
C LEU A 215 4.88 5.25 -35.59
N ALA A 216 3.57 5.43 -35.39
CA ALA A 216 2.51 4.49 -35.80
C ALA A 216 2.76 3.03 -35.40
N GLY A 217 3.52 2.83 -34.32
CA GLY A 217 3.98 1.52 -33.84
C GLY A 217 2.94 0.76 -33.01
N TYR A 218 1.66 0.80 -33.39
CA TYR A 218 0.57 0.22 -32.57
C TYR A 218 0.72 -1.29 -32.38
N ASP A 219 0.96 -2.03 -33.45
CA ASP A 219 1.01 -3.49 -33.41
C ASP A 219 2.32 -3.99 -32.78
N SER A 220 3.46 -3.48 -33.23
CA SER A 220 4.78 -3.88 -32.69
C SER A 220 4.94 -3.58 -31.21
N SER A 221 4.31 -2.51 -30.73
CA SER A 221 4.33 -2.18 -29.32
C SER A 221 3.49 -3.14 -28.46
N PHE A 222 2.51 -3.88 -29.05
CA PHE A 222 1.67 -4.87 -28.33
C PHE A 222 2.27 -6.27 -28.33
N GLU A 223 3.12 -6.59 -29.27
CA GLU A 223 3.71 -7.92 -29.42
C GLU A 223 4.42 -8.42 -28.15
N HIS A 224 5.13 -7.53 -27.46
CA HIS A 224 5.78 -7.88 -26.20
C HIS A 224 4.77 -8.21 -25.08
N VAL A 225 3.68 -7.46 -25.00
CA VAL A 225 2.61 -7.68 -23.99
C VAL A 225 1.85 -8.96 -24.32
N GLU A 226 1.55 -9.23 -25.60
CA GLU A 226 0.91 -10.47 -26.04
C GLU A 226 1.78 -11.68 -25.71
N LYS A 227 3.08 -11.60 -26.00
CA LYS A 227 4.02 -12.68 -25.67
C LYS A 227 4.07 -12.93 -24.14
N GLN A 228 4.09 -11.89 -23.34
CA GLN A 228 4.04 -12.02 -21.88
C GLN A 228 2.73 -12.62 -21.41
N PHE A 229 1.62 -12.23 -22.01
CA PHE A 229 0.30 -12.80 -21.73
C PHE A 229 0.27 -14.29 -22.04
N ASP A 230 0.69 -14.70 -23.24
CA ASP A 230 0.61 -16.09 -23.70
C ASP A 230 1.58 -17.02 -22.97
N VAL A 231 2.80 -16.56 -22.69
CA VAL A 231 3.87 -17.39 -22.13
C VAL A 231 3.79 -17.49 -20.60
N ALA A 232 3.42 -16.42 -19.91
CA ALA A 232 3.51 -16.36 -18.46
C ALA A 232 2.14 -16.20 -17.79
N TYR A 233 1.38 -15.16 -18.16
CA TYR A 233 0.13 -14.83 -17.49
C TYR A 233 -0.96 -15.88 -17.70
N TYR A 234 -1.30 -16.19 -18.94
CA TYR A 234 -2.39 -17.13 -19.26
C TYR A 234 -2.16 -18.53 -18.69
N PRO A 235 -0.97 -19.15 -18.79
CA PRO A 235 -0.69 -20.42 -18.12
C PRO A 235 -0.85 -20.36 -16.60
N SER A 236 -0.46 -19.26 -15.96
CA SER A 236 -0.62 -19.08 -14.50
C SER A 236 -2.10 -19.02 -14.09
N VAL A 237 -2.94 -18.32 -14.88
CA VAL A 237 -4.40 -18.28 -14.67
C VAL A 237 -5.01 -19.67 -14.82
N LEU A 238 -4.63 -20.43 -15.87
CA LEU A 238 -5.11 -21.80 -16.07
C LEU A 238 -4.65 -22.75 -14.97
N ALA A 239 -3.40 -22.62 -14.49
CA ALA A 239 -2.90 -23.43 -13.39
C ALA A 239 -3.72 -23.21 -12.11
N LEU A 240 -3.99 -21.94 -11.76
CA LEU A 240 -4.84 -21.61 -10.62
C LEU A 240 -6.27 -22.12 -10.80
N ALA A 241 -6.88 -21.88 -11.96
CA ALA A 241 -8.24 -22.35 -12.27
C ALA A 241 -8.36 -23.87 -12.17
N LYS A 242 -7.34 -24.61 -12.63
CA LYS A 242 -7.28 -26.07 -12.54
C LYS A 242 -7.31 -26.55 -11.06
N VAL A 243 -6.45 -25.97 -10.22
CA VAL A 243 -6.40 -26.35 -8.81
C VAL A 243 -7.69 -25.95 -8.08
N GLN A 244 -8.24 -24.77 -8.35
CA GLN A 244 -9.53 -24.34 -7.78
C GLN A 244 -10.68 -25.26 -8.22
N SER A 245 -10.68 -25.73 -9.47
CA SER A 245 -11.68 -26.66 -9.98
C SER A 245 -11.58 -28.04 -9.31
N ILE A 246 -10.35 -28.50 -9.04
CA ILE A 246 -10.13 -29.75 -8.28
C ILE A 246 -10.70 -29.59 -6.85
N VAL A 247 -10.37 -28.52 -6.16
CA VAL A 247 -10.88 -28.25 -4.79
C VAL A 247 -12.41 -28.21 -4.78
N SER A 248 -13.03 -27.43 -5.67
CA SER A 248 -14.49 -27.30 -5.71
C SER A 248 -15.22 -28.57 -6.15
N SER A 249 -14.58 -29.42 -6.97
CA SER A 249 -15.13 -30.74 -7.32
C SER A 249 -15.02 -31.70 -6.15
N SER A 250 -13.90 -31.67 -5.42
CA SER A 250 -13.70 -32.44 -4.20
C SER A 250 -14.72 -32.09 -3.12
N ASP A 251 -15.03 -30.78 -2.97
CA ASP A 251 -16.10 -30.30 -2.07
C ASP A 251 -17.45 -30.93 -2.39
N ARG A 252 -17.81 -30.93 -3.69
CA ARG A 252 -19.11 -31.52 -4.14
C ARG A 252 -19.14 -33.02 -3.95
N MET A 253 -18.04 -33.72 -4.22
CA MET A 253 -17.95 -35.17 -3.99
C MET A 253 -18.05 -35.52 -2.51
N ALA A 254 -17.37 -34.77 -1.63
CA ALA A 254 -17.44 -34.97 -0.18
C ALA A 254 -18.87 -34.73 0.33
N ALA A 255 -19.53 -33.66 -0.13
CA ALA A 255 -20.93 -33.37 0.24
C ALA A 255 -21.88 -34.46 -0.23
N ALA A 256 -21.75 -34.94 -1.48
CA ALA A 256 -22.58 -36.02 -2.02
C ALA A 256 -22.34 -37.36 -1.28
N GLY A 257 -21.07 -37.68 -1.00
CA GLY A 257 -20.73 -38.90 -0.24
C GLY A 257 -21.31 -38.88 1.16
N PHE A 258 -21.22 -37.77 1.88
CA PHE A 258 -21.86 -37.64 3.19
C PHE A 258 -23.37 -37.73 3.10
N GLN A 259 -24.00 -37.07 2.15
CA GLN A 259 -25.45 -37.13 2.00
C GLN A 259 -25.93 -38.56 1.72
N ALA A 260 -25.17 -39.34 0.94
CA ALA A 260 -25.49 -40.76 0.72
C ALA A 260 -25.39 -41.58 2.02
N VAL A 261 -24.31 -41.39 2.80
CA VAL A 261 -24.15 -42.07 4.10
C VAL A 261 -25.25 -41.67 5.08
N LEU A 262 -25.57 -40.37 5.15
CA LEU A 262 -26.65 -39.87 6.01
C LEU A 262 -27.98 -40.50 5.64
N LEU A 263 -28.33 -40.56 4.35
CA LEU A 263 -29.58 -41.20 3.87
C LEU A 263 -29.63 -42.68 4.23
N LEU A 264 -28.53 -43.42 4.09
CA LEU A 264 -28.48 -44.84 4.42
C LEU A 264 -28.65 -45.08 5.93
N VAL A 265 -27.89 -44.36 6.76
CA VAL A 265 -27.92 -44.54 8.23
C VAL A 265 -29.26 -44.05 8.81
N SER A 266 -29.69 -42.83 8.42
CA SER A 266 -30.95 -42.27 8.93
C SER A 266 -32.17 -43.02 8.38
N GLY A 267 -32.15 -43.47 7.12
CA GLY A 267 -33.22 -44.27 6.54
C GLY A 267 -33.45 -45.58 7.29
N ALA A 268 -32.37 -46.31 7.65
CA ALA A 268 -32.45 -47.50 8.46
C ALA A 268 -33.05 -47.21 9.86
N ARG A 269 -32.70 -46.08 10.49
CA ARG A 269 -33.20 -45.67 11.80
C ARG A 269 -34.64 -45.19 11.77
N ILE A 270 -35.05 -44.50 10.73
CA ILE A 270 -36.46 -44.10 10.52
C ILE A 270 -37.33 -45.37 10.33
N ALA A 271 -36.86 -46.35 9.54
CA ALA A 271 -37.56 -47.59 9.33
C ALA A 271 -37.75 -48.42 10.60
N THR A 272 -36.85 -48.33 11.57
CA THR A 272 -36.95 -48.97 12.90
C THR A 272 -37.71 -48.13 13.94
N GLY A 273 -38.15 -46.93 13.60
CA GLY A 273 -38.80 -45.99 14.53
C GLY A 273 -37.86 -45.33 15.54
N ALA A 274 -36.55 -45.47 15.37
CA ALA A 274 -35.52 -44.90 16.26
C ALA A 274 -35.20 -43.44 15.96
N MET A 275 -35.73 -42.87 14.87
CA MET A 275 -35.50 -41.47 14.45
C MET A 275 -36.76 -40.96 13.73
N THR A 276 -37.08 -39.67 13.93
CA THR A 276 -38.16 -39.00 13.22
C THR A 276 -37.68 -38.42 11.88
N ILE A 277 -38.60 -38.08 10.98
CA ILE A 277 -38.30 -37.44 9.70
C ILE A 277 -37.79 -36.00 9.94
N GLY A 278 -38.31 -35.31 10.96
CA GLY A 278 -37.84 -33.98 11.36
C GLY A 278 -36.44 -34.00 11.92
N GLU A 279 -36.06 -34.98 12.75
CA GLU A 279 -34.68 -35.16 13.21
C GLU A 279 -33.70 -35.39 12.06
N PHE A 280 -34.08 -36.19 11.04
CA PHE A 280 -33.30 -36.35 9.82
C PHE A 280 -33.10 -35.04 9.09
N THR A 281 -34.19 -34.26 8.91
CA THR A 281 -34.13 -32.95 8.23
C THR A 281 -33.24 -31.95 8.98
N MET A 282 -33.32 -31.97 10.31
CA MET A 282 -32.48 -31.17 11.21
C MET A 282 -30.99 -31.52 11.05
N ILE A 283 -30.65 -32.81 11.12
CA ILE A 283 -29.26 -33.29 10.97
C ILE A 283 -28.72 -32.96 9.59
N ASN A 284 -29.50 -33.14 8.52
CA ASN A 284 -29.08 -32.80 7.16
C ASN A 284 -28.76 -31.28 7.01
N SER A 285 -29.58 -30.42 7.60
CA SER A 285 -29.39 -28.97 7.58
C SER A 285 -28.17 -28.54 8.42
N TYR A 286 -27.99 -29.11 9.60
CA TYR A 286 -26.82 -28.86 10.45
C TYR A 286 -25.53 -29.35 9.83
N TYR A 287 -25.55 -30.46 9.10
CA TYR A 287 -24.39 -30.90 8.36
C TYR A 287 -24.00 -29.92 7.26
N SER A 288 -24.96 -29.39 6.51
CA SER A 288 -24.69 -28.34 5.52
C SER A 288 -24.04 -27.11 6.15
N LEU A 289 -24.45 -26.77 7.37
CA LEU A 289 -23.81 -25.68 8.15
C LEU A 289 -22.37 -26.04 8.57
N LEU A 290 -22.12 -27.28 9.03
CA LEU A 290 -20.75 -27.76 9.34
C LEU A 290 -19.81 -27.71 8.13
N MET A 291 -20.31 -28.15 6.96
CA MET A 291 -19.53 -28.07 5.72
C MET A 291 -19.21 -26.62 5.34
N SER A 292 -20.13 -25.68 5.57
CA SER A 292 -19.89 -24.24 5.36
C SER A 292 -18.82 -23.70 6.32
N CYS A 293 -18.85 -24.09 7.59
CA CYS A 293 -17.81 -23.75 8.56
C CYS A 293 -16.46 -24.34 8.15
N GLY A 294 -16.40 -25.59 7.69
CA GLY A 294 -15.18 -26.22 7.17
C GLY A 294 -14.56 -25.42 6.01
N LYS A 295 -15.37 -25.09 5.00
CA LYS A 295 -14.95 -24.25 3.86
C LYS A 295 -14.42 -22.89 4.30
N TYR A 296 -15.08 -22.28 5.28
CA TYR A 296 -14.64 -21.01 5.84
C TYR A 296 -13.22 -21.11 6.42
N TYR A 297 -12.91 -22.14 7.24
CA TYR A 297 -11.56 -22.30 7.82
C TYR A 297 -10.49 -22.52 6.77
N ILE A 298 -10.81 -23.23 5.70
CA ILE A 298 -9.90 -23.40 4.57
C ILE A 298 -9.59 -22.06 3.90
N GLY A 299 -10.62 -21.26 3.62
CA GLY A 299 -10.46 -19.90 3.06
C GLY A 299 -9.67 -18.98 3.98
N VAL A 300 -9.90 -19.03 5.29
CA VAL A 300 -9.15 -18.27 6.29
C VAL A 300 -7.67 -18.66 6.30
N PHE A 301 -7.36 -19.94 6.21
CA PHE A 301 -5.97 -20.39 6.19
C PHE A 301 -5.24 -19.88 4.93
N GLN A 302 -5.89 -19.92 3.77
CA GLN A 302 -5.35 -19.33 2.54
C GLN A 302 -5.11 -17.83 2.69
N SER A 303 -6.13 -17.09 3.14
CA SER A 303 -6.03 -15.65 3.38
C SER A 303 -4.96 -15.30 4.43
N LEU A 304 -4.75 -16.14 5.44
CA LEU A 304 -3.69 -15.99 6.44
C LEU A 304 -2.30 -16.09 5.81
N GLN A 305 -2.07 -17.02 4.88
CA GLN A 305 -0.77 -17.16 4.19
C GLN A 305 -0.47 -15.93 3.32
N GLU A 306 -1.46 -15.46 2.55
CA GLU A 306 -1.31 -14.23 1.75
C GLU A 306 -1.02 -13.02 2.65
N THR A 307 -1.75 -12.89 3.74
CA THR A 307 -1.57 -11.82 4.73
C THR A 307 -0.20 -11.89 5.41
N ARG A 308 0.33 -13.09 5.70
CA ARG A 308 1.69 -13.24 6.27
C ARG A 308 2.77 -12.69 5.35
N ALA A 309 2.67 -12.90 4.04
CA ALA A 309 3.60 -12.34 3.08
C ALA A 309 3.50 -10.80 3.04
N SER A 310 2.28 -10.26 3.03
CA SER A 310 2.04 -8.82 3.10
C SER A 310 2.58 -8.18 4.39
N ILE A 311 2.37 -8.84 5.55
CA ILE A 311 2.93 -8.39 6.84
C ILE A 311 4.46 -8.38 6.80
N ALA A 312 5.10 -9.38 6.20
CA ALA A 312 6.56 -9.43 6.10
C ALA A 312 7.10 -8.23 5.32
N ARG A 313 6.49 -7.92 4.16
CA ARG A 313 6.89 -6.77 3.32
C ARG A 313 6.66 -5.42 4.00
N LEU A 314 5.51 -5.19 4.63
CA LEU A 314 5.26 -3.94 5.35
C LEU A 314 6.12 -3.79 6.60
N ASN A 315 6.52 -4.91 7.25
CA ASN A 315 7.48 -4.84 8.35
C ASN A 315 8.90 -4.47 7.87
N GLU A 316 9.29 -4.81 6.65
CA GLU A 316 10.55 -4.32 6.06
C GLU A 316 10.53 -2.80 5.93
N ILE A 317 9.45 -2.22 5.41
CA ILE A 317 9.27 -0.77 5.34
C ILE A 317 9.42 -0.15 6.74
N LYS A 318 8.67 -0.64 7.72
CA LYS A 318 8.75 -0.14 9.11
C LYS A 318 10.12 -0.35 9.78
N ALA A 319 10.86 -1.39 9.41
CA ALA A 319 12.18 -1.69 9.98
C ALA A 319 13.29 -0.80 9.43
N ARG A 320 13.17 -0.35 8.17
CA ARG A 320 14.13 0.52 7.49
C ARG A 320 13.86 2.01 7.72
N LYS A 321 12.70 2.36 8.30
CA LYS A 321 12.39 3.74 8.67
C LYS A 321 13.44 4.30 9.62
N ARG A 322 13.98 5.46 9.29
CA ARG A 322 14.96 6.16 10.11
C ARG A 322 14.33 6.64 11.43
N ASP A 323 15.02 6.40 12.52
CA ASP A 323 14.58 6.82 13.86
C ASP A 323 15.41 8.01 14.35
N TYR A 324 14.80 9.20 14.37
CA TYR A 324 15.44 10.43 14.81
C TYR A 324 15.23 10.79 16.29
N ARG A 325 14.67 9.87 17.11
CA ARG A 325 14.31 10.17 18.51
C ARG A 325 15.47 10.66 19.37
N ASN A 326 16.68 10.18 19.06
CA ASN A 326 17.89 10.53 19.80
C ASN A 326 18.80 11.51 19.03
N CYS A 327 18.31 12.11 17.94
CA CYS A 327 19.09 13.02 17.13
C CYS A 327 18.91 14.47 17.58
N LEU A 328 19.95 15.28 17.40
CA LEU A 328 19.97 16.69 17.77
C LEU A 328 19.04 17.49 16.84
N ALA A 329 18.31 18.44 17.41
CA ALA A 329 17.58 19.43 16.64
C ALA A 329 18.52 20.63 16.41
N VAL A 330 18.75 20.96 15.14
CA VAL A 330 19.51 22.14 14.70
C VAL A 330 18.52 23.08 14.05
N ASN A 331 18.52 24.37 14.44
CA ASN A 331 17.56 25.35 13.94
C ASN A 331 18.17 26.24 12.83
N ASN A 332 19.48 26.36 12.76
CA ASN A 332 20.21 27.11 11.74
C ASN A 332 21.45 26.31 11.33
N VAL A 333 21.86 26.41 10.07
CA VAL A 333 23.08 25.81 9.54
C VAL A 333 23.90 26.91 8.89
N GLY A 334 25.04 27.25 9.50
CA GLY A 334 25.94 28.27 8.97
C GLY A 334 27.01 27.72 8.03
N HIS A 335 27.32 26.43 8.18
CA HIS A 335 28.46 25.79 7.54
C HIS A 335 28.20 24.33 7.23
N ILE A 336 28.51 23.89 6.02
CA ILE A 336 28.48 22.46 5.60
C ILE A 336 29.92 22.08 5.26
N GLN A 337 30.40 21.00 5.90
CA GLN A 337 31.72 20.43 5.63
C GLN A 337 31.60 19.01 5.14
N VAL A 338 32.31 18.68 4.08
CA VAL A 338 32.43 17.33 3.51
C VAL A 338 33.89 16.91 3.71
N LEU A 339 34.08 15.74 4.31
CA LEU A 339 35.38 15.21 4.71
C LEU A 339 35.60 13.84 4.10
N ASP A 340 36.56 13.73 3.21
CA ASP A 340 36.99 12.45 2.60
C ASP A 340 35.82 11.62 2.10
N LEU A 341 34.95 12.20 1.28
CA LEU A 341 33.72 11.59 0.82
C LEU A 341 33.95 10.68 -0.37
N ASP A 342 33.80 9.39 -0.14
CA ASP A 342 33.72 8.34 -1.15
C ASP A 342 32.27 7.89 -1.29
N PHE A 343 31.71 8.00 -2.49
CA PHE A 343 30.33 7.57 -2.75
C PHE A 343 30.15 7.03 -4.16
N SER A 344 29.56 5.83 -4.25
CA SER A 344 29.25 5.14 -5.49
C SER A 344 27.79 4.75 -5.54
N LEU A 345 27.21 4.75 -6.73
CA LEU A 345 25.84 4.27 -6.99
C LEU A 345 25.86 3.11 -8.00
N ILE A 346 24.96 2.17 -7.82
CA ILE A 346 24.71 1.11 -8.81
C ILE A 346 23.77 1.67 -9.88
N ARG A 347 24.23 1.76 -11.12
CA ARG A 347 23.44 2.09 -12.31
C ARG A 347 23.58 0.98 -13.33
N ASP A 348 22.46 0.45 -13.84
CA ASP A 348 22.44 -0.61 -14.86
C ASP A 348 23.36 -1.81 -14.52
N GLU A 349 23.37 -2.24 -13.24
CA GLU A 349 24.21 -3.30 -12.67
C GLU A 349 25.71 -2.96 -12.57
N GLU A 350 26.14 -1.76 -12.94
CA GLU A 350 27.52 -1.29 -12.79
C GLU A 350 27.65 -0.32 -11.58
N LEU A 351 28.78 -0.42 -10.88
CA LEU A 351 29.14 0.52 -9.82
C LEU A 351 29.76 1.77 -10.45
N VAL A 352 29.13 2.90 -10.25
CA VAL A 352 29.61 4.22 -10.76
C VAL A 352 30.03 5.08 -9.59
N ASP A 353 31.30 5.45 -9.56
CA ASP A 353 31.82 6.36 -8.55
C ASP A 353 31.34 7.79 -8.84
N ILE A 354 30.71 8.41 -7.83
CA ILE A 354 30.17 9.77 -7.88
C ILE A 354 31.16 10.76 -7.24
N THR A 355 31.79 10.34 -6.13
CA THR A 355 32.85 11.12 -5.45
C THR A 355 33.93 10.18 -4.96
N CYS A 356 35.21 10.62 -5.04
CA CYS A 356 36.37 9.89 -4.56
C CYS A 356 37.25 10.82 -3.72
N GLY A 357 37.34 10.61 -2.39
CA GLY A 357 38.18 11.37 -1.47
C GLY A 357 37.90 12.87 -1.45
N VAL A 358 36.65 13.27 -1.67
CA VAL A 358 36.28 14.67 -1.87
C VAL A 358 36.19 15.41 -0.54
N ASN A 359 36.86 16.60 -0.50
CA ASN A 359 36.79 17.54 0.62
C ASN A 359 36.21 18.85 0.14
N LEU A 360 35.07 19.29 0.67
CA LEU A 360 34.38 20.52 0.28
C LEU A 360 33.90 21.28 1.52
N GLN A 361 33.74 22.58 1.34
CA GLN A 361 33.18 23.45 2.36
C GLN A 361 32.22 24.46 1.73
N PHE A 362 31.07 24.63 2.37
CA PHE A 362 30.01 25.55 1.94
C PHE A 362 29.61 26.44 3.10
N ASP A 363 29.71 27.77 2.93
CA ASP A 363 29.40 28.76 3.95
C ASP A 363 28.20 29.62 3.55
N VAL A 364 27.37 29.97 4.50
CA VAL A 364 26.32 30.99 4.32
C VAL A 364 26.99 32.31 3.88
N GLY A 365 26.34 33.02 2.98
CA GLY A 365 26.88 34.26 2.44
C GLY A 365 27.64 34.10 1.13
N ARG A 366 27.72 32.92 0.56
CA ARG A 366 28.44 32.62 -0.68
C ARG A 366 27.57 31.92 -1.71
N THR A 367 27.95 32.07 -2.98
CA THR A 367 27.32 31.41 -4.13
C THR A 367 28.29 30.41 -4.74
N TYR A 368 27.89 29.15 -4.77
CA TYR A 368 28.62 28.03 -5.33
C TYR A 368 27.89 27.54 -6.60
N VAL A 369 28.65 27.44 -7.70
CA VAL A 369 28.10 26.84 -8.94
C VAL A 369 28.85 25.55 -9.24
N ILE A 370 28.07 24.46 -9.41
CA ILE A 370 28.56 23.13 -9.72
C ILE A 370 28.34 22.88 -11.20
N THR A 371 29.38 22.58 -11.93
CA THR A 371 29.34 22.30 -13.37
C THR A 371 30.09 21.01 -13.70
N GLY A 372 29.90 20.48 -14.91
CA GLY A 372 30.50 19.23 -15.38
C GLY A 372 29.59 18.46 -16.33
N PRO A 373 30.06 17.41 -17.01
CA PRO A 373 29.29 16.66 -17.99
C PRO A 373 27.94 16.14 -17.44
N ASN A 374 26.98 15.87 -18.35
CA ASN A 374 25.72 15.25 -17.94
C ASN A 374 25.97 13.82 -17.44
N GLY A 375 25.26 13.42 -16.38
CA GLY A 375 25.39 12.09 -15.80
C GLY A 375 26.52 11.90 -14.80
N VAL A 376 27.42 12.91 -14.60
CA VAL A 376 28.58 12.82 -13.71
C VAL A 376 28.22 12.75 -12.21
N GLY A 377 26.98 13.07 -11.83
CA GLY A 377 26.53 13.00 -10.44
C GLY A 377 26.27 14.33 -9.75
N LYS A 378 26.17 15.46 -10.49
CA LYS A 378 25.90 16.79 -9.92
C LYS A 378 24.68 16.82 -8.99
N SER A 379 23.54 16.36 -9.47
CA SER A 379 22.29 16.27 -8.65
C SER A 379 22.42 15.27 -7.50
N THR A 380 23.24 14.23 -7.66
CA THR A 380 23.54 13.28 -6.59
C THR A 380 24.34 13.93 -5.47
N LEU A 381 25.32 14.78 -5.80
CA LEU A 381 26.07 15.56 -4.81
C LEU A 381 25.13 16.45 -3.99
N LEU A 382 24.18 17.16 -4.64
CA LEU A 382 23.19 17.94 -3.90
C LEU A 382 22.35 17.09 -2.94
N LYS A 383 21.93 15.90 -3.36
CA LYS A 383 21.20 14.95 -2.51
C LYS A 383 22.06 14.42 -1.36
N LEU A 384 23.36 14.20 -1.58
CA LEU A 384 24.33 13.83 -0.55
C LEU A 384 24.44 14.91 0.51
N LEU A 385 24.61 16.17 0.09
CA LEU A 385 24.67 17.32 0.99
C LEU A 385 23.41 17.48 1.84
N LEU A 386 22.25 17.11 1.32
CA LEU A 386 20.97 17.09 2.05
C LEU A 386 20.79 15.84 2.95
N GLY A 387 21.76 14.92 2.97
CA GLY A 387 21.73 13.72 3.79
C GLY A 387 20.66 12.70 3.38
N PHE A 388 20.30 12.62 2.08
CA PHE A 388 19.37 11.62 1.58
C PHE A 388 19.99 10.23 1.45
N TYR A 389 21.31 10.11 1.43
CA TYR A 389 22.06 8.86 1.35
C TYR A 389 22.77 8.57 2.67
N GLU A 390 22.28 7.60 3.44
CA GLU A 390 22.75 7.34 4.80
C GLU A 390 24.22 6.97 4.90
N HIS A 391 24.75 6.25 3.92
CA HIS A 391 26.16 5.79 3.92
C HIS A 391 27.18 6.94 3.86
N ALA A 392 26.76 8.10 3.37
CA ALA A 392 27.61 9.28 3.27
C ALA A 392 27.49 10.24 4.48
N ASN A 393 26.54 10.00 5.38
CA ASN A 393 26.22 10.93 6.46
C ASN A 393 27.30 11.05 7.54
N ASP A 394 28.23 10.09 7.63
CA ASP A 394 29.38 10.16 8.53
C ASP A 394 30.50 11.09 8.01
N ASN A 395 30.51 11.35 6.71
CA ASN A 395 31.51 12.18 6.03
C ASN A 395 31.01 13.63 5.81
N ILE A 396 29.78 13.95 6.24
CA ILE A 396 29.20 15.27 6.08
C ILE A 396 28.81 15.82 7.45
N GLU A 397 29.20 17.07 7.71
CA GLU A 397 28.93 17.76 8.97
C GLU A 397 28.22 19.09 8.72
N TYR A 398 27.23 19.40 9.55
CA TYR A 398 26.61 20.72 9.67
C TYR A 398 27.10 21.37 10.97
N ASP A 399 27.78 22.52 10.88
CA ASP A 399 28.38 23.24 12.01
C ASP A 399 29.15 22.28 12.96
N CYS A 400 30.07 21.48 12.39
CA CYS A 400 30.88 20.48 13.11
C CYS A 400 30.07 19.33 13.74
N THR A 401 28.83 19.13 13.36
CA THR A 401 28.00 18.01 13.81
C THR A 401 27.71 17.07 12.64
N LYS A 402 28.04 15.79 12.79
CA LYS A 402 27.79 14.77 11.76
C LYS A 402 26.31 14.60 11.47
N LEU A 403 25.95 14.39 10.19
CA LEU A 403 24.56 14.19 9.78
C LEU A 403 23.88 12.98 10.46
N THR A 404 24.65 11.96 10.84
CA THR A 404 24.13 10.81 11.59
C THR A 404 23.58 11.17 12.98
N ALA A 405 24.05 12.28 13.57
CA ALA A 405 23.61 12.77 14.87
C ALA A 405 22.46 13.80 14.79
N ILE A 406 22.07 14.25 13.59
CA ILE A 406 21.11 15.33 13.36
C ILE A 406 19.73 14.78 12.96
N ASN A 407 18.66 15.40 13.44
CA ASN A 407 17.31 15.15 12.96
C ASN A 407 17.06 15.86 11.62
N LEU A 408 17.36 15.18 10.52
CA LEU A 408 17.27 15.73 9.18
C LEU A 408 15.84 16.06 8.73
N ASP A 409 14.81 15.37 9.25
CA ASP A 409 13.41 15.66 8.92
C ASP A 409 12.95 17.00 9.48
N ARG A 410 13.64 17.50 10.52
CA ARG A 410 13.40 18.84 11.07
C ARG A 410 14.29 19.90 10.43
N VAL A 411 15.56 19.59 10.24
CA VAL A 411 16.55 20.55 9.71
C VAL A 411 16.29 20.89 8.25
N ARG A 412 15.93 19.91 7.43
CA ARG A 412 15.67 20.15 5.98
C ARG A 412 14.59 21.21 5.73
N PRO A 413 13.40 21.17 6.32
CA PRO A 413 12.39 22.19 6.07
C PRO A 413 12.71 23.56 6.70
N GLU A 414 13.53 23.62 7.75
CA GLU A 414 13.88 24.87 8.44
C GLU A 414 15.10 25.57 7.79
N CYS A 415 16.15 24.82 7.43
CA CYS A 415 17.43 25.38 6.99
C CYS A 415 17.67 25.27 5.47
N PHE A 416 16.91 24.43 4.76
CA PHE A 416 17.13 24.20 3.34
C PHE A 416 15.90 24.50 2.51
N SER A 417 16.13 25.05 1.33
CA SER A 417 15.14 25.11 0.26
C SER A 417 15.74 24.55 -1.02
N ALA A 418 15.03 23.71 -1.73
CA ALA A 418 15.57 23.00 -2.89
C ALA A 418 14.59 23.00 -4.07
N MET A 419 15.14 23.19 -5.27
CA MET A 419 14.47 22.99 -6.55
C MET A 419 15.19 21.87 -7.31
N GLN A 420 14.46 20.81 -7.66
CA GLN A 420 14.99 19.70 -8.46
C GLN A 420 14.69 19.90 -9.95
N GLN A 421 15.58 19.43 -10.81
CA GLN A 421 15.45 19.49 -12.26
C GLN A 421 14.17 18.77 -12.75
N THR A 422 13.94 17.56 -12.28
CA THR A 422 12.77 16.73 -12.64
C THR A 422 11.95 16.44 -11.40
N ALA A 423 11.00 17.32 -11.07
CA ALA A 423 10.04 17.04 -10.01
C ALA A 423 8.74 16.50 -10.62
N PHE A 424 8.07 15.60 -9.91
CA PHE A 424 6.73 15.14 -10.26
C PHE A 424 5.77 16.34 -10.31
N VAL A 425 4.96 16.41 -11.38
CA VAL A 425 3.94 17.45 -11.51
C VAL A 425 2.65 16.89 -10.92
N PRO A 426 2.15 17.43 -9.80
CA PRO A 426 0.89 16.98 -9.24
C PRO A 426 -0.27 17.27 -10.19
N GLY A 427 -1.31 16.44 -10.13
CA GLY A 427 -2.55 16.66 -10.89
C GLY A 427 -3.48 17.72 -10.29
N ASP A 428 -3.12 18.26 -9.13
CA ASP A 428 -3.88 19.22 -8.34
C ASP A 428 -3.73 20.65 -8.86
N THR A 429 -4.54 21.57 -8.33
CA THR A 429 -4.41 22.99 -8.66
C THR A 429 -3.12 23.57 -8.07
N VAL A 430 -2.68 24.70 -8.62
CA VAL A 430 -1.50 25.42 -8.07
C VAL A 430 -1.72 25.80 -6.61
N GLU A 431 -2.94 26.20 -6.23
CA GLU A 431 -3.28 26.50 -4.84
C GLU A 431 -3.10 25.30 -3.92
N ASP A 432 -3.64 24.12 -4.32
CA ASP A 432 -3.52 22.89 -3.53
C ASP A 432 -2.05 22.47 -3.40
N TYR A 433 -1.28 22.58 -4.48
CA TYR A 433 0.14 22.27 -4.49
C TYR A 433 0.95 23.17 -3.56
N LEU A 434 0.72 24.48 -3.58
CA LEU A 434 1.39 25.42 -2.67
C LEU A 434 1.01 25.15 -1.20
N HIS A 435 -0.28 24.89 -0.95
CA HIS A 435 -0.79 24.60 0.40
C HIS A 435 -0.14 23.35 1.01
N GLU A 436 0.10 22.32 0.20
CA GLU A 436 0.81 21.09 0.63
C GLU A 436 2.22 21.40 1.16
N TYR A 437 2.89 22.40 0.60
CA TYR A 437 4.22 22.84 1.05
C TYR A 437 4.19 23.98 2.09
N GLY A 438 3.02 24.34 2.58
CA GLY A 438 2.84 25.41 3.58
C GLY A 438 3.12 26.82 3.03
N ILE A 439 3.00 27.01 1.73
CA ILE A 439 3.19 28.29 1.04
C ILE A 439 1.83 28.85 0.64
N SER A 440 1.52 30.10 1.04
CA SER A 440 0.29 30.74 0.54
C SER A 440 0.52 31.30 -0.87
N TYR A 441 -0.54 31.26 -1.68
CA TYR A 441 -0.49 31.82 -3.04
C TYR A 441 -0.14 33.32 -3.04
N GLU A 442 -0.66 34.07 -2.07
CA GLU A 442 -0.41 35.49 -1.91
C GLU A 442 1.07 35.79 -1.63
N LEU A 443 1.72 34.95 -0.79
CA LEU A 443 3.15 35.06 -0.50
C LEU A 443 3.98 34.82 -1.78
N MET A 444 3.65 33.77 -2.51
CA MET A 444 4.34 33.44 -3.76
C MET A 444 4.14 34.53 -4.82
N ALA A 445 2.90 35.01 -5.01
CA ALA A 445 2.59 36.05 -6.00
C ALA A 445 3.28 37.38 -5.66
N SER A 446 3.31 37.78 -4.38
CA SER A 446 4.06 38.96 -3.91
C SER A 446 5.56 38.81 -4.19
N PHE A 447 6.10 37.65 -3.87
CA PHE A 447 7.52 37.33 -4.12
C PHE A 447 7.88 37.44 -5.61
N LEU A 448 7.09 36.84 -6.50
CA LEU A 448 7.32 36.92 -7.95
C LEU A 448 7.29 38.36 -8.46
N LYS A 449 6.36 39.17 -7.97
CA LYS A 449 6.26 40.58 -8.31
C LYS A 449 7.46 41.39 -7.82
N GLU A 450 7.91 41.15 -6.58
CA GLU A 450 9.08 41.82 -6.01
C GLU A 450 10.37 41.46 -6.76
N CYS A 451 10.51 40.22 -7.21
CA CYS A 451 11.65 39.75 -7.97
C CYS A 451 11.59 40.14 -9.47
N GLY A 452 10.56 40.83 -9.92
CA GLY A 452 10.38 41.22 -11.32
C GLY A 452 10.00 40.11 -12.28
N PHE A 453 9.57 38.95 -11.74
CA PHE A 453 8.95 37.90 -12.56
C PHE A 453 7.51 38.32 -12.95
N GLU A 454 7.10 37.94 -14.16
CA GLU A 454 5.71 38.18 -14.56
C GLU A 454 4.73 37.50 -13.59
N PRO A 455 3.65 38.22 -13.15
CA PRO A 455 2.69 37.67 -12.21
C PRO A 455 1.95 36.47 -12.80
N ILE A 456 1.86 35.41 -11.99
CA ILE A 456 1.18 34.17 -12.32
C ILE A 456 -0.31 34.28 -11.87
N ASP A 457 -0.90 35.47 -11.88
CA ASP A 457 -2.24 35.75 -11.28
C ASP A 457 -3.38 34.91 -11.86
N LYS A 458 -3.21 34.35 -13.06
CA LYS A 458 -4.26 33.59 -13.76
C LYS A 458 -4.23 32.08 -13.45
N ILE A 459 -3.16 31.56 -12.84
CA ILE A 459 -2.96 30.11 -12.72
C ILE A 459 -3.34 29.53 -11.35
N ARG A 460 -3.82 30.35 -10.40
CA ARG A 460 -4.15 29.91 -9.04
C ARG A 460 -4.98 28.62 -9.00
N TRP A 461 -6.01 28.56 -9.83
CA TRP A 461 -6.97 27.45 -9.89
C TRP A 461 -6.72 26.52 -11.08
N GLU A 462 -5.67 26.74 -11.84
CA GLU A 462 -5.28 25.82 -12.90
C GLU A 462 -4.59 24.59 -12.34
N LYS A 463 -4.76 23.47 -13.04
CA LYS A 463 -3.99 22.25 -12.70
C LYS A 463 -2.53 22.45 -13.07
N CYS A 464 -1.62 22.03 -12.19
CA CYS A 464 -0.19 22.10 -12.45
C CYS A 464 0.23 21.39 -13.76
N SER A 465 -0.52 20.34 -14.16
CA SER A 465 -0.31 19.63 -15.43
C SER A 465 -0.62 20.44 -16.70
N ASN A 466 -1.36 21.55 -16.57
CA ASN A 466 -1.75 22.40 -17.70
C ASN A 466 -0.78 23.57 -17.91
N LEU A 467 0.15 23.79 -16.98
CA LEU A 467 1.13 24.85 -17.06
C LEU A 467 2.15 24.58 -18.17
N SER A 468 2.55 25.63 -18.87
CA SER A 468 3.70 25.54 -19.77
C SER A 468 4.99 25.24 -19.01
N GLY A 469 6.02 24.71 -19.67
CA GLY A 469 7.31 24.40 -19.05
C GLY A 469 7.89 25.62 -18.31
N GLY A 470 7.85 26.80 -18.91
CA GLY A 470 8.33 28.03 -18.29
C GLY A 470 7.50 28.51 -17.09
N GLU A 471 6.17 28.34 -17.10
CA GLU A 471 5.32 28.66 -15.94
C GLU A 471 5.59 27.70 -14.79
N LEU A 472 5.70 26.42 -15.07
CA LEU A 472 6.02 25.40 -14.07
C LEU A 472 7.40 25.62 -13.45
N GLN A 473 8.39 26.01 -14.28
CA GLN A 473 9.73 26.31 -13.82
C GLN A 473 9.75 27.57 -12.93
N ARG A 474 9.04 28.63 -13.30
CA ARG A 474 8.86 29.84 -12.47
C ARG A 474 8.15 29.50 -11.15
N LEU A 475 7.11 28.67 -11.18
CA LEU A 475 6.43 28.22 -9.96
C LEU A 475 7.39 27.50 -9.01
N ARG A 476 8.14 26.52 -9.51
CA ARG A 476 9.14 25.77 -8.71
C ARG A 476 10.22 26.67 -8.15
N LEU A 477 10.72 27.59 -8.97
CA LEU A 477 11.73 28.55 -8.55
C LEU A 477 11.19 29.46 -7.44
N ALA A 478 9.98 29.99 -7.62
CA ALA A 478 9.32 30.80 -6.59
C ALA A 478 9.14 30.04 -5.28
N MET A 479 8.71 28.78 -5.35
CA MET A 479 8.57 27.93 -4.15
C MET A 479 9.91 27.71 -3.43
N ALA A 480 11.00 27.59 -4.16
CA ALA A 480 12.33 27.45 -3.57
C ALA A 480 12.85 28.76 -2.98
N LEU A 481 12.58 29.89 -3.62
CA LEU A 481 13.16 31.18 -3.23
C LEU A 481 12.32 31.94 -2.19
N CYS A 482 10.99 31.78 -2.15
CA CYS A 482 10.13 32.47 -1.19
C CYS A 482 10.27 31.96 0.25
N ARG A 483 10.90 30.79 0.46
CA ARG A 483 11.20 30.24 1.78
C ARG A 483 12.50 30.86 2.31
N LYS A 484 12.44 31.32 3.57
CA LYS A 484 13.67 31.76 4.26
C LYS A 484 14.44 30.51 4.69
N ALA A 485 15.55 30.22 4.01
CA ALA A 485 16.41 29.08 4.30
C ALA A 485 17.87 29.57 4.34
N ASP A 486 18.70 28.89 5.14
CA ASP A 486 20.14 29.19 5.20
C ASP A 486 20.84 28.78 3.90
N PHE A 487 20.42 27.65 3.33
CA PHE A 487 20.92 27.11 2.07
C PHE A 487 19.83 26.96 1.03
N VAL A 488 20.02 27.58 -0.14
CA VAL A 488 19.13 27.45 -1.30
C VAL A 488 19.83 26.61 -2.37
N ILE A 489 19.23 25.49 -2.70
CA ILE A 489 19.77 24.49 -3.63
C ILE A 489 18.95 24.51 -4.93
N LEU A 490 19.59 24.81 -6.05
CA LEU A 490 18.95 24.95 -7.36
C LEU A 490 19.60 24.01 -8.37
N ASP A 491 18.83 23.04 -8.87
CA ASP A 491 19.32 22.10 -9.88
C ASP A 491 18.79 22.51 -11.27
N GLU A 492 19.68 23.02 -12.12
CA GLU A 492 19.40 23.57 -13.46
C GLU A 492 18.25 24.61 -13.48
N PRO A 493 18.33 25.69 -12.67
CA PRO A 493 17.23 26.63 -12.49
C PRO A 493 16.90 27.46 -13.73
N THR A 494 17.83 27.59 -14.69
CA THR A 494 17.65 28.39 -15.90
C THR A 494 17.01 27.66 -17.07
N ASN A 495 16.80 26.34 -16.95
CA ASN A 495 16.09 25.57 -17.96
C ASN A 495 14.65 26.09 -18.12
N ASP A 496 14.18 26.18 -19.35
CA ASP A 496 12.84 26.69 -19.70
C ASP A 496 12.52 28.14 -19.25
N LEU A 497 13.50 28.89 -18.73
CA LEU A 497 13.37 30.31 -18.42
C LEU A 497 13.78 31.20 -19.60
N ASP A 498 13.01 32.27 -19.81
CA ASP A 498 13.40 33.31 -20.75
C ASP A 498 14.55 34.19 -20.21
N GLY A 499 15.14 35.04 -21.08
CA GLY A 499 16.26 35.87 -20.70
C GLY A 499 15.95 36.88 -19.59
N SER A 500 14.72 37.36 -19.48
CA SER A 500 14.28 38.30 -18.45
C SER A 500 14.19 37.63 -17.09
N ALA A 501 13.54 36.43 -17.02
CA ALA A 501 13.45 35.66 -15.81
C ALA A 501 14.80 35.19 -15.28
N CYS A 502 15.74 34.83 -16.18
CA CYS A 502 17.11 34.55 -15.78
C CYS A 502 17.81 35.80 -15.18
N GLY A 503 17.58 36.97 -15.74
CA GLY A 503 18.09 38.25 -15.19
C GLY A 503 17.57 38.50 -13.77
N CYS A 504 16.27 38.29 -13.54
CA CYS A 504 15.66 38.43 -12.22
C CYS A 504 16.24 37.44 -11.20
N LEU A 505 16.45 36.17 -11.58
CA LEU A 505 17.12 35.19 -10.72
C LEU A 505 18.53 35.62 -10.30
N ILE A 506 19.33 36.10 -11.25
CA ILE A 506 20.69 36.56 -11.00
C ILE A 506 20.69 37.75 -10.05
N GLU A 507 19.81 38.71 -10.26
CA GLU A 507 19.70 39.88 -9.38
C GLU A 507 19.27 39.47 -7.96
N TYR A 508 18.29 38.54 -7.83
CA TYR A 508 17.88 37.98 -6.55
C TYR A 508 19.06 37.33 -5.79
N ILE A 509 19.87 36.51 -6.47
CA ILE A 509 21.06 35.88 -5.88
C ILE A 509 22.02 36.93 -5.37
N LYS A 510 22.34 37.97 -6.18
CA LYS A 510 23.23 39.04 -5.77
C LYS A 510 22.78 39.81 -4.54
N GLN A 511 21.48 40.08 -4.43
CA GLN A 511 20.90 40.82 -3.31
C GLN A 511 20.82 39.99 -2.02
N ASN A 512 20.55 38.70 -2.11
CA ASN A 512 20.27 37.84 -0.96
C ASN A 512 21.47 37.01 -0.49
N LYS A 513 22.56 36.93 -1.24
CA LYS A 513 23.72 36.10 -0.90
C LYS A 513 24.35 36.39 0.46
N ARG A 514 24.18 37.59 1.04
CA ARG A 514 24.73 37.91 2.37
C ARG A 514 24.04 37.15 3.51
N GLY A 515 22.79 36.72 3.33
CA GLY A 515 22.00 36.05 4.34
C GLY A 515 21.76 34.57 4.05
N GLN A 516 22.10 34.11 2.86
CA GLN A 516 21.86 32.74 2.39
C GLN A 516 23.06 32.22 1.61
N ALA A 517 23.24 30.90 1.58
CA ALA A 517 24.12 30.24 0.64
C ALA A 517 23.32 29.75 -0.58
N PHE A 518 23.88 29.91 -1.77
CA PHE A 518 23.32 29.38 -3.00
C PHE A 518 24.21 28.27 -3.55
N LEU A 519 23.66 27.05 -3.66
CA LEU A 519 24.28 25.89 -4.29
C LEU A 519 23.54 25.61 -5.60
N ILE A 520 24.18 25.90 -6.72
CA ILE A 520 23.53 25.90 -8.02
C ILE A 520 24.22 24.92 -8.96
N VAL A 521 23.51 23.96 -9.49
CA VAL A 521 23.97 23.16 -10.62
C VAL A 521 23.55 23.88 -11.88
N SER A 522 24.49 24.29 -12.72
CA SER A 522 24.20 24.94 -14.00
C SER A 522 25.36 24.93 -14.96
N HIS A 523 25.01 25.03 -16.25
CA HIS A 523 25.95 25.30 -17.36
C HIS A 523 25.82 26.71 -17.92
N ASP A 524 24.96 27.55 -17.34
CA ASP A 524 24.72 28.92 -17.80
C ASP A 524 25.86 29.83 -17.40
N SER A 525 26.55 30.44 -18.39
CA SER A 525 27.66 31.34 -18.18
C SER A 525 27.32 32.52 -17.28
N ARG A 526 26.08 33.02 -17.31
CA ARG A 526 25.62 34.14 -16.49
C ARG A 526 25.61 33.79 -14.99
N LEU A 527 25.32 32.54 -14.63
CA LEU A 527 25.39 32.06 -13.24
C LEU A 527 26.84 31.81 -12.82
N LEU A 528 27.70 31.34 -13.72
CA LEU A 528 29.14 31.20 -13.47
C LEU A 528 29.78 32.54 -13.15
N ASP A 529 29.36 33.63 -13.80
CA ASP A 529 29.89 34.98 -13.55
C ASP A 529 29.55 35.51 -12.15
N VAL A 530 28.42 35.09 -11.57
CA VAL A 530 27.94 35.52 -10.24
C VAL A 530 28.53 34.65 -9.11
N ALA A 531 29.05 33.48 -9.44
CA ALA A 531 29.58 32.53 -8.48
C ALA A 531 30.80 33.09 -7.73
N ASP A 532 30.82 32.90 -6.42
CA ASP A 532 32.01 33.11 -5.59
C ASP A 532 32.97 31.91 -5.74
N HIS A 533 32.42 30.68 -5.90
CA HIS A 533 33.17 29.46 -6.14
C HIS A 533 32.56 28.63 -7.25
N ILE A 534 33.37 28.07 -8.11
CA ILE A 534 32.97 27.18 -9.21
C ILE A 534 33.58 25.80 -8.95
N LEU A 535 32.75 24.81 -8.82
CA LEU A 535 33.12 23.40 -8.63
C LEU A 535 32.93 22.64 -9.94
N VAL A 536 34.01 22.07 -10.46
CA VAL A 536 33.97 21.28 -11.71
C VAL A 536 34.03 19.81 -11.37
N MET A 537 32.95 19.06 -11.65
CA MET A 537 32.90 17.61 -11.49
C MET A 537 33.39 16.89 -12.74
N SER A 538 34.33 15.95 -12.57
CA SER A 538 34.85 15.10 -13.64
C SER A 538 34.26 13.68 -13.57
N GLY A 539 34.39 12.90 -14.66
CA GLY A 539 33.85 11.53 -14.74
C GLY A 539 34.52 10.50 -13.84
N GLU A 540 35.58 10.85 -13.13
CA GLU A 540 36.32 9.98 -12.20
C GLU A 540 36.00 10.30 -10.72
N GLY A 541 34.89 10.98 -10.45
CA GLY A 541 34.49 11.35 -9.09
C GLY A 541 35.31 12.46 -8.47
N ALA A 542 36.24 13.08 -9.22
CA ALA A 542 37.04 14.22 -8.76
C ALA A 542 36.24 15.51 -8.88
N ILE A 543 36.42 16.40 -7.88
CA ILE A 543 35.82 17.73 -7.87
C ILE A 543 36.94 18.75 -7.72
N GLU A 544 37.07 19.63 -8.71
CA GLU A 544 38.09 20.68 -8.71
C GLU A 544 37.46 22.06 -8.46
N LEU A 545 38.11 22.87 -7.64
CA LEU A 545 37.75 24.28 -7.43
C LEU A 545 38.39 25.10 -8.52
N ALA A 546 37.58 25.66 -9.42
CA ALA A 546 38.07 26.46 -10.55
C ALA A 546 38.12 27.98 -10.26
N LYS A 547 37.38 28.45 -9.20
CA LYS A 547 37.34 29.84 -8.77
C LYS A 547 37.09 29.94 -7.27
#